data_e0688f55bd4c292ca378c0998c54327c
#
_entry.id   e0688f55bd4c292ca378c0998c54327c
#
_cell.length_a   1.000
_cell.length_b   1.000
_cell.length_c   1.000
_cell.angle_alpha   90.00
_cell.angle_beta   90.00
_cell.angle_gamma   90.00
#
_symmetry.space_group_name_H-M   'P 1'
#
loop_
_entity.id
_entity.type
_entity.pdbx_description
1 polymer ?
#
loop_
_entity_poly.entity_id
_entity_poly.type
_entity_poly.pdbx_seq_one_letter_code
_entity_poly.pdbx_strand_id
1 'polypeptide(L)'
;PDVDATRDAAATIDRLRVAGRCREIELVGWSEAQLAEVAAAHLGDVPEADVAGLWRRTQGVPFFVVELLRGARAAADLTGGGRELDEEASVPKAVRALIRERLTSLTSDTRGFLEIAAVVGLDIVPEFIAALSGLEGGAVMAAMDEAEAHRMVVADPGYRFAHALFAEVLYAELPSFRRAQWHRAVAEAYDRVGREPAARAYHLT
;
A
#
# COMPACT_ATOMS: atom_id res chain seq x y z
N PRO A 1 -13.67 16.65 -4.03
CA PRO A 1 -13.10 17.55 -3.03
C PRO A 1 -12.29 18.60 -3.77
N ASP A 2 -12.60 19.87 -3.45
CA ASP A 2 -12.07 21.04 -4.13
C ASP A 2 -10.56 21.14 -3.85
N VAL A 3 -9.72 21.04 -4.87
CA VAL A 3 -8.24 21.13 -4.77
C VAL A 3 -7.85 22.49 -4.21
N ASP A 4 -8.64 23.54 -4.50
CA ASP A 4 -8.46 24.89 -3.95
C ASP A 4 -8.75 24.96 -2.45
N ALA A 5 -9.78 24.28 -1.96
CA ALA A 5 -10.09 24.21 -0.53
C ALA A 5 -8.98 23.51 0.27
N THR A 6 -8.33 22.50 -0.30
CA THR A 6 -7.21 21.81 0.35
C THR A 6 -5.95 22.69 0.39
N ARG A 7 -5.67 23.45 -0.66
CA ARG A 7 -4.56 24.44 -0.68
C ARG A 7 -4.78 25.57 0.32
N ASP A 8 -5.99 26.09 0.41
CA ASP A 8 -6.34 27.17 1.37
C ASP A 8 -6.23 26.68 2.82
N ALA A 9 -6.62 25.44 3.10
CA ALA A 9 -6.45 24.82 4.41
C ALA A 9 -4.97 24.67 4.76
N ALA A 10 -4.14 24.16 3.86
CA ALA A 10 -2.69 24.00 4.08
C ALA A 10 -2.02 25.36 4.35
N ALA A 11 -2.28 26.36 3.52
CA ALA A 11 -1.76 27.72 3.71
C ALA A 11 -2.23 28.36 5.02
N THR A 12 -3.42 28.02 5.49
CA THR A 12 -3.94 28.51 6.78
C THR A 12 -3.24 27.84 7.95
N ILE A 13 -3.01 26.51 7.88
CA ILE A 13 -2.26 25.75 8.88
C ILE A 13 -0.83 26.28 8.99
N ASP A 14 -0.16 26.52 7.86
CA ASP A 14 1.21 27.06 7.86
C ASP A 14 1.28 28.47 8.50
N ARG A 15 0.33 29.32 8.21
CA ARG A 15 0.23 30.65 8.87
C ARG A 15 0.03 30.51 10.38
N LEU A 16 -0.80 29.58 10.84
CA LEU A 16 -1.01 29.33 12.26
C LEU A 16 0.23 28.76 12.93
N ARG A 17 0.95 27.88 12.22
CA ARG A 17 2.22 27.28 12.67
C ARG A 17 3.29 28.35 12.87
N VAL A 18 3.51 29.21 11.86
CA VAL A 18 4.46 30.33 11.94
C VAL A 18 4.09 31.32 13.03
N ALA A 19 2.79 31.57 13.26
CA ALA A 19 2.31 32.45 14.31
C ALA A 19 2.37 31.83 15.73
N GLY A 20 2.81 30.56 15.87
CA GLY A 20 2.81 29.85 17.17
C GLY A 20 1.42 29.63 17.77
N ARG A 21 0.37 29.65 16.96
CA ARG A 21 -1.03 29.56 17.38
C ARG A 21 -1.64 28.17 17.19
N CYS A 22 -0.84 27.17 16.81
CA CYS A 22 -1.25 25.78 16.74
C CYS A 22 -0.24 24.89 17.48
N ARG A 23 -0.72 23.76 18.00
CA ARG A 23 0.09 22.67 18.49
C ARG A 23 0.01 21.54 17.47
N GLU A 24 1.15 21.11 16.99
CA GLU A 24 1.25 19.96 16.10
C GLU A 24 1.37 18.68 16.92
N ILE A 25 0.58 17.68 16.59
CA ILE A 25 0.64 16.34 17.17
C ILE A 25 0.82 15.38 16.01
N GLU A 26 2.00 14.76 15.97
CA GLU A 26 2.27 13.71 15.01
C GLU A 26 1.64 12.40 15.49
N LEU A 27 0.77 11.82 14.67
CA LEU A 27 0.17 10.52 14.93
C LEU A 27 1.02 9.46 14.26
N VAL A 28 1.65 8.62 15.07
CA VAL A 28 2.40 7.45 14.60
C VAL A 28 1.55 6.18 14.69
N GLY A 29 1.86 5.18 13.85
CA GLY A 29 1.22 3.87 13.96
C GLY A 29 1.59 3.15 15.26
N TRP A 30 0.83 2.14 15.62
CA TRP A 30 1.15 1.26 16.76
C TRP A 30 2.46 0.52 16.51
N SER A 31 3.27 0.38 17.56
CA SER A 31 4.43 -0.51 17.52
C SER A 31 3.98 -1.97 17.44
N GLU A 32 4.88 -2.88 17.06
CA GLU A 32 4.58 -4.32 17.05
C GLU A 32 4.11 -4.81 18.42
N ALA A 33 4.70 -4.32 19.52
CA ALA A 33 4.28 -4.67 20.87
C ALA A 33 2.85 -4.23 21.18
N GLN A 34 2.49 -2.99 20.83
CA GLN A 34 1.11 -2.49 21.00
C GLN A 34 0.13 -3.25 20.11
N LEU A 35 0.56 -3.59 18.89
CA LEU A 35 -0.26 -4.38 17.98
C LEU A 35 -0.48 -5.79 18.52
N ALA A 36 0.54 -6.43 19.12
CA ALA A 36 0.42 -7.72 19.77
C ALA A 36 -0.64 -7.70 20.88
N GLU A 37 -0.65 -6.67 21.72
CA GLU A 37 -1.67 -6.51 22.77
C GLU A 37 -3.09 -6.39 22.19
N VAL A 38 -3.25 -5.60 21.13
CA VAL A 38 -4.54 -5.43 20.46
C VAL A 38 -4.98 -6.72 19.77
N ALA A 39 -4.07 -7.41 19.09
CA ALA A 39 -4.34 -8.70 18.43
C ALA A 39 -4.77 -9.76 19.47
N ALA A 40 -4.05 -9.86 20.58
CA ALA A 40 -4.40 -10.78 21.68
C ALA A 40 -5.78 -10.49 22.28
N ALA A 41 -6.14 -9.22 22.42
CA ALA A 41 -7.46 -8.82 22.90
C ALA A 41 -8.60 -9.20 21.94
N HIS A 42 -8.33 -9.26 20.63
CA HIS A 42 -9.34 -9.57 19.60
C HIS A 42 -9.43 -11.06 19.27
N LEU A 43 -8.30 -11.75 19.18
CA LEU A 43 -8.21 -13.12 18.68
C LEU A 43 -7.74 -14.14 19.74
N GLY A 44 -7.25 -13.68 20.89
CA GLY A 44 -6.62 -14.53 21.90
C GLY A 44 -5.13 -14.71 21.62
N ASP A 45 -4.60 -15.90 21.79
CA ASP A 45 -3.19 -16.19 21.55
C ASP A 45 -2.88 -16.09 20.04
N VAL A 46 -1.97 -15.18 19.69
CA VAL A 46 -1.56 -14.89 18.29
C VAL A 46 -0.06 -15.12 18.18
N PRO A 47 0.41 -15.98 17.26
CA PRO A 47 1.84 -16.19 17.03
C PRO A 47 2.59 -14.88 16.71
N GLU A 48 3.82 -14.77 17.18
CA GLU A 48 4.66 -13.60 16.96
C GLU A 48 4.88 -13.32 15.45
N ALA A 49 5.03 -14.38 14.65
CA ALA A 49 5.17 -14.28 13.20
C ALA A 49 3.95 -13.61 12.54
N ASP A 50 2.73 -13.89 13.02
CA ASP A 50 1.49 -13.31 12.52
C ASP A 50 1.37 -11.84 12.92
N VAL A 51 1.82 -11.48 14.14
CA VAL A 51 1.88 -10.08 14.59
C VAL A 51 2.83 -9.29 13.70
N ALA A 52 4.02 -9.82 13.40
CA ALA A 52 4.99 -9.21 12.52
C ALA A 52 4.45 -9.06 11.08
N GLY A 53 3.74 -10.09 10.57
CA GLY A 53 3.04 -10.05 9.28
C GLY A 53 1.99 -8.94 9.23
N LEU A 54 1.13 -8.88 10.25
CA LEU A 54 0.11 -7.84 10.38
C LEU A 54 0.72 -6.43 10.46
N TRP A 55 1.83 -6.28 11.20
CA TRP A 55 2.53 -5.01 11.29
C TRP A 55 3.12 -4.58 9.93
N ARG A 56 3.78 -5.48 9.23
CA ARG A 56 4.33 -5.20 7.88
C ARG A 56 3.24 -4.73 6.90
N ARG A 57 2.05 -5.34 6.93
CA ARG A 57 0.92 -4.97 6.07
C ARG A 57 0.32 -3.62 6.42
N THR A 58 0.22 -3.30 7.70
CA THR A 58 -0.53 -2.13 8.20
C THR A 58 0.35 -0.97 8.62
N GLN A 59 1.66 -1.20 8.86
CA GLN A 59 2.58 -0.25 9.49
C GLN A 59 2.00 0.32 10.81
N GLY A 60 1.23 -0.52 11.51
CA GLY A 60 0.59 -0.16 12.76
C GLY A 60 -0.56 0.86 12.64
N VAL A 61 -1.05 1.19 11.44
CA VAL A 61 -2.19 2.10 11.29
C VAL A 61 -3.42 1.50 11.95
N PRO A 62 -3.98 2.12 13.02
CA PRO A 62 -5.02 1.51 13.84
C PRO A 62 -6.24 1.04 13.06
N PHE A 63 -6.70 1.83 12.10
CA PHE A 63 -7.84 1.47 11.26
C PHE A 63 -7.60 0.16 10.49
N PHE A 64 -6.44 0.02 9.84
CA PHE A 64 -6.11 -1.18 9.08
C PHE A 64 -5.97 -2.39 9.99
N VAL A 65 -5.30 -2.23 11.13
CA VAL A 65 -5.12 -3.29 12.11
C VAL A 65 -6.49 -3.82 12.58
N VAL A 66 -7.36 -2.93 13.05
CA VAL A 66 -8.66 -3.32 13.59
C VAL A 66 -9.54 -3.99 12.54
N GLU A 67 -9.55 -3.49 11.30
CA GLU A 67 -10.35 -4.08 10.22
C GLU A 67 -9.82 -5.46 9.79
N LEU A 68 -8.50 -5.66 9.75
CA LEU A 68 -7.92 -6.99 9.48
C LEU A 68 -8.22 -7.98 10.60
N LEU A 69 -8.08 -7.58 11.87
CA LEU A 69 -8.42 -8.43 13.01
C LEU A 69 -9.90 -8.81 13.04
N ARG A 70 -10.80 -7.86 12.70
CA ARG A 70 -12.24 -8.15 12.56
C ARG A 70 -12.51 -9.16 11.45
N GLY A 71 -11.84 -9.01 10.32
CA GLY A 71 -11.93 -9.93 9.18
C GLY A 71 -11.49 -11.34 9.55
N ALA A 72 -10.34 -11.47 10.21
CA ALA A 72 -9.80 -12.75 10.68
C ALA A 72 -10.74 -13.43 11.69
N ARG A 73 -11.28 -12.66 12.64
CA ARG A 73 -12.26 -13.18 13.60
C ARG A 73 -13.53 -13.70 12.92
N ALA A 74 -14.08 -12.93 11.99
CA ALA A 74 -15.28 -13.34 11.25
C ALA A 74 -15.02 -14.59 10.39
N ALA A 75 -13.86 -14.74 9.80
CA ALA A 75 -13.47 -15.93 9.05
C ALA A 75 -13.35 -17.15 9.98
N ALA A 76 -12.71 -17.02 11.14
CA ALA A 76 -12.59 -18.08 12.14
C ALA A 76 -13.95 -18.54 12.67
N ASP A 77 -14.86 -17.61 12.94
CA ASP A 77 -16.23 -17.91 13.40
C ASP A 77 -17.05 -18.70 12.35
N LEU A 78 -16.77 -18.51 11.05
CA LEU A 78 -17.44 -19.21 9.96
C LEU A 78 -16.86 -20.60 9.68
N THR A 79 -15.55 -20.78 9.84
CA THR A 79 -14.87 -22.03 9.47
C THR A 79 -14.69 -23.00 10.63
N GLY A 80 -14.86 -22.53 11.87
CA GLY A 80 -14.56 -23.31 13.09
C GLY A 80 -13.07 -23.66 13.21
N GLY A 81 -12.22 -23.05 12.37
CA GLY A 81 -10.78 -23.27 12.28
C GLY A 81 -9.99 -22.33 13.20
N GLY A 82 -8.67 -22.48 13.19
CA GLY A 82 -7.75 -21.59 13.89
C GLY A 82 -7.89 -20.13 13.43
N ARG A 83 -7.60 -19.21 14.33
CA ARG A 83 -7.58 -17.77 14.05
C ARG A 83 -6.23 -17.39 13.44
N GLU A 84 -5.95 -17.93 12.26
CA GLU A 84 -4.73 -17.58 11.54
C GLU A 84 -4.89 -16.20 10.90
N LEU A 85 -3.91 -15.32 11.13
CA LEU A 85 -3.74 -14.07 10.40
C LEU A 85 -2.98 -14.39 9.11
N ASP A 86 -3.67 -15.09 8.21
CA ASP A 86 -3.11 -15.49 6.92
C ASP A 86 -2.64 -14.25 6.14
N GLU A 87 -1.39 -14.24 5.71
CA GLU A 87 -0.86 -13.18 4.84
C GLU A 87 -1.64 -13.09 3.51
N GLU A 88 -2.28 -14.18 3.09
CA GLU A 88 -3.15 -14.25 1.92
C GLU A 88 -4.62 -13.89 2.22
N ALA A 89 -4.98 -13.62 3.49
CA ALA A 89 -6.34 -13.23 3.84
C ALA A 89 -6.78 -12.00 3.04
N SER A 90 -7.93 -12.11 2.39
CA SER A 90 -8.44 -11.04 1.52
C SER A 90 -8.62 -9.73 2.29
N VAL A 91 -8.19 -8.61 1.69
CA VAL A 91 -8.34 -7.28 2.29
C VAL A 91 -9.82 -7.01 2.62
N PRO A 92 -10.16 -6.63 3.86
CA PRO A 92 -11.53 -6.33 4.25
C PRO A 92 -12.21 -5.28 3.38
N LYS A 93 -13.52 -5.41 3.18
CA LYS A 93 -14.29 -4.50 2.30
C LYS A 93 -14.14 -3.03 2.69
N ALA A 94 -14.12 -2.70 4.00
CA ALA A 94 -13.98 -1.34 4.49
C ALA A 94 -12.60 -0.75 4.14
N VAL A 95 -11.52 -1.53 4.30
CA VAL A 95 -10.16 -1.12 3.91
C VAL A 95 -10.07 -0.91 2.41
N ARG A 96 -10.61 -1.85 1.62
CA ARG A 96 -10.65 -1.75 0.17
C ARG A 96 -11.41 -0.51 -0.30
N ALA A 97 -12.56 -0.21 0.31
CA ALA A 97 -13.36 0.98 -0.03
C ALA A 97 -12.57 2.28 0.22
N LEU A 98 -11.90 2.39 1.37
CA LEU A 98 -11.06 3.55 1.69
C LEU A 98 -9.90 3.73 0.70
N ILE A 99 -9.22 2.62 0.35
CA ILE A 99 -8.12 2.66 -0.62
C ILE A 99 -8.63 3.05 -2.00
N ARG A 100 -9.77 2.51 -2.44
CA ARG A 100 -10.41 2.89 -3.70
C ARG A 100 -10.72 4.38 -3.76
N GLU A 101 -11.28 4.94 -2.70
CA GLU A 101 -11.58 6.38 -2.63
C GLU A 101 -10.30 7.20 -2.88
N ARG A 102 -9.19 6.83 -2.24
CA ARG A 102 -7.90 7.48 -2.49
C ARG A 102 -7.42 7.31 -3.93
N LEU A 103 -7.58 6.13 -4.51
CA LEU A 103 -7.20 5.87 -5.90
C LEU A 103 -8.03 6.67 -6.91
N THR A 104 -9.29 7.01 -6.60
CA THR A 104 -10.12 7.81 -7.49
C THR A 104 -9.69 9.27 -7.59
N SER A 105 -8.93 9.77 -6.60
CA SER A 105 -8.40 11.13 -6.61
C SER A 105 -7.11 11.28 -7.42
N LEU A 106 -6.49 10.17 -7.85
CA LEU A 106 -5.27 10.17 -8.65
C LEU A 106 -5.58 10.33 -10.14
N THR A 107 -4.62 10.90 -10.88
CA THR A 107 -4.67 10.91 -12.35
C THR A 107 -4.60 9.49 -12.92
N SER A 108 -5.03 9.32 -14.18
CA SER A 108 -4.95 8.03 -14.87
C SER A 108 -3.53 7.49 -14.96
N ASP A 109 -2.57 8.38 -15.20
CA ASP A 109 -1.16 8.04 -15.39
C ASP A 109 -0.54 7.57 -14.09
N THR A 110 -0.81 8.27 -12.98
CA THR A 110 -0.36 7.88 -11.64
C THR A 110 -0.97 6.56 -11.22
N ARG A 111 -2.27 6.36 -11.48
CA ARG A 111 -2.92 5.07 -11.20
C ARG A 111 -2.29 3.94 -12.01
N GLY A 112 -2.10 4.13 -13.31
CA GLY A 112 -1.46 3.14 -14.18
C GLY A 112 -0.04 2.82 -13.75
N PHE A 113 0.73 3.82 -13.32
CA PHE A 113 2.06 3.65 -12.76
C PHE A 113 2.03 2.78 -11.49
N LEU A 114 1.12 3.08 -10.54
CA LEU A 114 0.98 2.32 -9.29
C LEU A 114 0.43 0.89 -9.52
N GLU A 115 -0.42 0.68 -10.52
CA GLU A 115 -0.89 -0.65 -10.92
C GLU A 115 0.27 -1.54 -11.37
N ILE A 116 1.20 -1.00 -12.17
CA ILE A 116 2.41 -1.73 -12.59
C ILE A 116 3.33 -1.96 -11.39
N ALA A 117 3.53 -0.93 -10.55
CA ALA A 117 4.32 -1.04 -9.34
C ALA A 117 3.80 -2.16 -8.42
N ALA A 118 2.49 -2.30 -8.26
CA ALA A 118 1.88 -3.36 -7.46
C ALA A 118 2.12 -4.78 -8.02
N VAL A 119 2.33 -4.91 -9.33
CA VAL A 119 2.72 -6.20 -9.95
C VAL A 119 4.21 -6.48 -9.74
N VAL A 120 5.05 -5.45 -9.77
CA VAL A 120 6.51 -5.57 -9.56
C VAL A 120 6.83 -5.95 -8.12
N GLY A 121 6.15 -5.35 -7.14
CA GLY A 121 6.35 -5.60 -5.71
C GLY A 121 6.15 -4.36 -4.85
N LEU A 122 6.64 -4.44 -3.61
CA LEU A 122 6.49 -3.34 -2.65
C LEU A 122 7.51 -2.20 -2.88
N ASP A 123 8.70 -2.54 -3.35
CA ASP A 123 9.74 -1.57 -3.68
C ASP A 123 9.52 -1.03 -5.09
N ILE A 124 9.54 0.29 -5.21
CA ILE A 124 9.26 1.01 -6.45
C ILE A 124 10.57 1.50 -7.03
N VAL A 125 10.89 1.03 -8.23
CA VAL A 125 12.01 1.53 -9.03
C VAL A 125 11.42 2.32 -10.20
N PRO A 126 11.36 3.66 -10.12
CA PRO A 126 10.63 4.47 -11.09
C PRO A 126 11.06 4.25 -12.53
N GLU A 127 12.38 4.10 -12.77
CA GLU A 127 12.94 3.87 -14.09
C GLU A 127 12.53 2.53 -14.69
N PHE A 128 12.40 1.50 -13.83
CA PHE A 128 11.95 0.18 -14.26
C PHE A 128 10.48 0.21 -14.66
N ILE A 129 9.64 0.88 -13.86
CA ILE A 129 8.20 1.01 -14.15
C ILE A 129 7.99 1.92 -15.37
N ALA A 130 8.78 2.97 -15.54
CA ALA A 130 8.79 3.81 -16.74
C ALA A 130 9.02 2.99 -18.02
N ALA A 131 10.02 2.11 -17.99
CA ALA A 131 10.33 1.23 -19.11
C ALA A 131 9.21 0.24 -19.44
N LEU A 132 8.40 -0.15 -18.46
CA LEU A 132 7.25 -1.04 -18.65
C LEU A 132 6.00 -0.29 -19.14
N SER A 133 5.75 0.90 -18.59
CA SER A 133 4.56 1.71 -18.88
C SER A 133 4.65 2.48 -20.18
N GLY A 134 5.87 2.77 -20.67
CA GLY A 134 6.11 3.66 -21.78
C GLY A 134 5.92 5.15 -21.44
N LEU A 135 5.80 5.49 -20.16
CA LEU A 135 5.73 6.88 -19.70
C LEU A 135 7.08 7.58 -19.89
N GLU A 136 7.05 8.80 -20.37
CA GLU A 136 8.24 9.65 -20.43
C GLU A 136 8.66 10.13 -19.04
N GLY A 137 9.94 10.49 -18.87
CA GLY A 137 10.52 10.86 -17.58
C GLY A 137 9.75 11.94 -16.82
N GLY A 138 9.22 12.95 -17.53
CA GLY A 138 8.39 13.99 -16.90
C GLY A 138 7.07 13.47 -16.34
N ALA A 139 6.41 12.55 -17.02
CA ALA A 139 5.18 11.92 -16.54
C ALA A 139 5.45 10.98 -15.36
N VAL A 140 6.58 10.28 -15.35
CA VAL A 140 7.00 9.44 -14.21
C VAL A 140 7.23 10.28 -12.96
N MET A 141 7.94 11.41 -13.08
CA MET A 141 8.16 12.32 -11.96
C MET A 141 6.83 12.87 -11.42
N ALA A 142 5.94 13.33 -12.31
CA ALA A 142 4.62 13.81 -11.92
C ALA A 142 3.78 12.73 -11.21
N ALA A 143 3.85 11.48 -11.69
CA ALA A 143 3.17 10.35 -11.05
C ALA A 143 3.73 10.06 -9.65
N MET A 144 5.04 10.13 -9.47
CA MET A 144 5.69 9.95 -8.18
C MET A 144 5.34 11.07 -7.21
N ASP A 145 5.42 12.33 -7.64
CA ASP A 145 5.07 13.50 -6.82
C ASP A 145 3.59 13.43 -6.37
N GLU A 146 2.68 13.06 -7.27
CA GLU A 146 1.27 12.88 -6.94
C GLU A 146 1.06 11.72 -5.95
N ALA A 147 1.69 10.57 -6.19
CA ALA A 147 1.60 9.41 -5.32
C ALA A 147 2.13 9.70 -3.90
N GLU A 148 3.20 10.47 -3.79
CA GLU A 148 3.79 10.92 -2.53
C GLU A 148 2.89 11.94 -1.81
N ALA A 149 2.36 12.94 -2.54
CA ALA A 149 1.41 13.91 -2.01
C ALA A 149 0.15 13.25 -1.44
N HIS A 150 -0.32 12.18 -2.06
CA HIS A 150 -1.44 11.35 -1.59
C HIS A 150 -1.04 10.29 -0.57
N ARG A 151 0.25 10.26 -0.14
CA ARG A 151 0.79 9.29 0.83
C ARG A 151 0.53 7.83 0.44
N MET A 152 0.54 7.55 -0.84
CA MET A 152 0.49 6.18 -1.37
C MET A 152 1.88 5.55 -1.42
N VAL A 153 2.88 6.41 -1.61
CA VAL A 153 4.30 6.07 -1.71
C VAL A 153 5.09 6.88 -0.70
N VAL A 154 6.17 6.32 -0.20
CA VAL A 154 7.16 6.99 0.67
C VAL A 154 8.57 6.78 0.11
N ALA A 155 9.43 7.79 0.30
CA ALA A 155 10.82 7.80 -0.12
C ALA A 155 11.75 7.64 1.10
N ASP A 156 12.06 6.39 1.51
CA ASP A 156 13.01 6.12 2.60
C ASP A 156 13.43 4.63 2.63
N PRO A 157 14.68 4.25 2.38
CA PRO A 157 15.77 4.92 1.65
C PRO A 157 15.59 4.90 0.13
N GLY A 158 14.56 4.25 -0.38
CA GLY A 158 14.11 4.19 -1.76
C GLY A 158 12.60 4.41 -1.80
N TYR A 159 12.01 4.37 -2.99
CA TYR A 159 10.56 4.47 -3.11
C TYR A 159 9.89 3.14 -2.82
N ARG A 160 8.84 3.15 -2.01
CA ARG A 160 8.01 1.98 -1.72
C ARG A 160 6.57 2.39 -1.43
N PHE A 161 5.65 1.45 -1.52
CA PHE A 161 4.30 1.68 -1.04
C PHE A 161 4.31 2.03 0.44
N ALA A 162 3.57 3.07 0.83
CA ALA A 162 3.45 3.49 2.23
C ALA A 162 2.87 2.37 3.11
N HIS A 163 1.99 1.54 2.54
CA HIS A 163 1.43 0.34 3.17
C HIS A 163 1.29 -0.76 2.13
N ALA A 164 1.63 -2.00 2.47
CA ALA A 164 1.47 -3.15 1.58
C ALA A 164 0.03 -3.32 1.08
N LEU A 165 -0.96 -2.94 1.91
CA LEU A 165 -2.38 -2.95 1.55
C LEU A 165 -2.72 -2.12 0.30
N PHE A 166 -1.96 -1.08 -0.01
CA PHE A 166 -2.16 -0.33 -1.27
C PHE A 166 -1.81 -1.19 -2.48
N ALA A 167 -0.65 -1.85 -2.44
CA ALA A 167 -0.24 -2.77 -3.49
C ALA A 167 -1.21 -3.96 -3.61
N GLU A 168 -1.62 -4.55 -2.49
CA GLU A 168 -2.57 -5.67 -2.45
C GLU A 168 -3.90 -5.31 -3.11
N VAL A 169 -4.47 -4.15 -2.80
CA VAL A 169 -5.74 -3.69 -3.39
C VAL A 169 -5.58 -3.39 -4.87
N LEU A 170 -4.54 -2.64 -5.26
CA LEU A 170 -4.24 -2.35 -6.66
C LEU A 170 -4.11 -3.63 -7.48
N TYR A 171 -3.31 -4.59 -6.98
CA TYR A 171 -3.11 -5.87 -7.63
C TYR A 171 -4.40 -6.70 -7.74
N ALA A 172 -5.19 -6.76 -6.66
CA ALA A 172 -6.45 -7.51 -6.65
C ALA A 172 -7.51 -6.91 -7.59
N GLU A 173 -7.48 -5.60 -7.84
CA GLU A 173 -8.40 -4.91 -8.73
C GLU A 173 -8.03 -4.99 -10.21
N LEU A 174 -6.79 -5.36 -10.51
CA LEU A 174 -6.39 -5.59 -11.89
C LEU A 174 -7.16 -6.76 -12.49
N PRO A 175 -7.78 -6.59 -13.67
CA PRO A 175 -8.35 -7.70 -14.43
C PRO A 175 -7.29 -8.80 -14.67
N SER A 176 -7.69 -10.06 -14.61
CA SER A 176 -6.76 -11.21 -14.72
C SER A 176 -5.90 -11.16 -15.99
N PHE A 177 -6.45 -10.72 -17.12
CA PHE A 177 -5.69 -10.58 -18.36
C PHE A 177 -4.61 -9.49 -18.26
N ARG A 178 -4.89 -8.36 -17.56
CA ARG A 178 -3.92 -7.29 -17.32
C ARG A 178 -2.81 -7.73 -16.38
N ARG A 179 -3.16 -8.45 -15.32
CA ARG A 179 -2.16 -9.04 -14.43
C ARG A 179 -1.20 -9.95 -15.21
N ALA A 180 -1.75 -10.89 -16.00
CA ALA A 180 -0.93 -11.79 -16.82
C ALA A 180 -0.05 -11.04 -17.83
N GLN A 181 -0.57 -9.97 -18.42
CA GLN A 181 0.20 -9.11 -19.33
C GLN A 181 1.36 -8.42 -18.60
N TRP A 182 1.11 -7.82 -17.42
CA TRP A 182 2.16 -7.14 -16.66
C TRP A 182 3.17 -8.12 -16.10
N HIS A 183 2.76 -9.28 -15.57
CA HIS A 183 3.72 -10.32 -15.15
C HIS A 183 4.65 -10.74 -16.27
N ARG A 184 4.11 -10.93 -17.48
CA ARG A 184 4.96 -11.27 -18.65
C ARG A 184 5.92 -10.14 -19.00
N ALA A 185 5.45 -8.90 -19.04
CA ALA A 185 6.30 -7.74 -19.34
C ALA A 185 7.42 -7.55 -18.31
N VAL A 186 7.13 -7.76 -17.02
CA VAL A 186 8.10 -7.72 -15.92
C VAL A 186 9.14 -8.85 -16.09
N ALA A 187 8.71 -10.07 -16.39
CA ALA A 187 9.62 -11.19 -16.60
C ALA A 187 10.57 -10.94 -17.79
N GLU A 188 10.04 -10.43 -18.91
CA GLU A 188 10.84 -10.06 -20.09
C GLU A 188 11.82 -8.90 -19.80
N ALA A 189 11.42 -7.95 -18.94
CA ALA A 189 12.29 -6.87 -18.53
C ALA A 189 13.44 -7.35 -17.63
N TYR A 190 13.16 -8.27 -16.71
CA TYR A 190 14.21 -8.90 -15.89
C TYR A 190 15.22 -9.70 -16.72
N ASP A 191 14.78 -10.40 -17.77
CA ASP A 191 15.67 -11.08 -18.71
C ASP A 191 16.66 -10.12 -19.38
N ARG A 192 16.17 -8.95 -19.78
CA ARG A 192 17.02 -7.92 -20.44
C ARG A 192 18.06 -7.31 -19.50
N VAL A 193 17.75 -7.21 -18.21
CA VAL A 193 18.63 -6.58 -17.21
C VAL A 193 19.54 -7.61 -16.51
N GLY A 194 19.38 -8.91 -16.75
CA GLY A 194 20.19 -9.96 -16.14
C GLY A 194 19.98 -10.11 -14.64
N ARG A 195 18.82 -9.72 -14.10
CA ARG A 195 18.48 -9.89 -12.68
C ARG A 195 18.13 -11.35 -12.34
N GLU A 196 18.24 -11.66 -11.02
CA GLU A 196 18.18 -13.01 -10.48
C GLU A 196 17.02 -13.87 -11.01
N PRO A 197 17.27 -15.17 -11.30
CA PRO A 197 16.28 -16.13 -11.80
C PRO A 197 15.03 -16.27 -10.91
N ALA A 198 15.15 -16.05 -9.60
CA ALA A 198 14.07 -16.18 -8.64
C ALA A 198 12.99 -15.08 -8.82
N ALA A 199 13.40 -13.82 -9.02
CA ALA A 199 12.48 -12.72 -9.27
C ALA A 199 11.68 -12.92 -10.57
N ARG A 200 12.31 -13.48 -11.59
CA ARG A 200 11.67 -13.87 -12.86
C ARG A 200 10.66 -15.00 -12.68
N ALA A 201 11.02 -16.04 -11.94
CA ALA A 201 10.16 -17.20 -11.73
C ALA A 201 8.81 -16.82 -11.11
N TYR A 202 8.81 -15.89 -10.16
CA TYR A 202 7.60 -15.38 -9.52
C TYR A 202 6.60 -14.76 -10.53
N HIS A 203 7.09 -14.14 -11.60
CA HIS A 203 6.23 -13.48 -12.61
C HIS A 203 5.82 -14.41 -13.77
N LEU A 204 6.28 -15.65 -13.81
CA LEU A 204 5.94 -16.62 -14.83
C LEU A 204 4.97 -17.72 -14.36
N THR A 205 4.69 -17.79 -13.07
CA THR A 205 3.70 -18.69 -12.47
C THR A 205 2.34 -18.02 -12.38
#